data_8cfec64b39b31e14060aabeec405676c
#
_entry.id   8cfec64b39b31e14060aabeec405676c
#
_cell.length_a   1.000
_cell.length_b   1.000
_cell.length_c   1.000
_cell.angle_alpha   90.00
_cell.angle_beta   90.00
_cell.angle_gamma   90.00
#
_symmetry.space_group_name_H-M   'P 1'
#
loop_
_entity.id
_entity.type
_entity.pdbx_description
1 polymer ?
#
loop_
_entity_poly.entity_id
_entity_poly.type
_entity_poly.pdbx_seq_one_letter_code
_entity_poly.pdbx_strand_id
1 'polypeptide(L)'
;PENLKNKLIFSLDMGALIAGAKFKGEFEERLKAVVKEVVSEDGRIVLFIDEIHTLVGAGGGQGAMDAANILKPALARGELRAVGATTLDEYQKYFEQDKALERRFQKVLIDEPDNDDAISILRGIKEKYENHHKVQIKDDAIIAAVELSKRYITERFLPDKAIDLIDEAASKLRMEINSKPEELDEADRKIMQLEIEREAIKREKDKVKEKQITKEIAELNEVKSDLQAKWEAEKSHVDAIQQAKQEIENLKIDAEQAERNGDFGTVAEIRYGKLKHLEEKIEEEKQLLVRLQSESKMIKEDVDAEEIADVVSKWTGIPVSKMLEGEKHKLLRLEAELSKRVIGQDEAIEAISDAVRRSRSGLQDEKKPIGSFIFLGTTGVGKTELAKALSTFLFNDENAMTRIDMSEYQEKHAVSRLVGAPPGYVGYEEGGQLTEAVRR
;
A
#
# COMPACT_ATOMS: atom_id res chain seq x y z
N PRO A 1 19.88 -1.78 27.15
CA PRO A 1 20.16 -1.99 28.57
C PRO A 1 20.71 -3.41 28.81
N GLU A 2 21.70 -3.56 29.65
CA GLU A 2 22.35 -4.88 29.89
C GLU A 2 21.38 -5.95 30.39
N ASN A 3 20.40 -5.55 31.17
CA ASN A 3 19.36 -6.45 31.70
C ASN A 3 18.41 -7.03 30.62
N LEU A 4 18.44 -6.53 29.38
CA LEU A 4 17.63 -7.03 28.27
C LEU A 4 18.41 -7.91 27.29
N LYS A 5 19.74 -7.86 27.28
CA LYS A 5 20.58 -8.61 26.32
C LYS A 5 20.37 -10.13 26.36
N ASN A 6 20.05 -10.68 27.53
CA ASN A 6 19.86 -12.12 27.74
C ASN A 6 18.38 -12.54 27.79
N LYS A 7 17.45 -11.65 27.44
CA LYS A 7 16.02 -11.99 27.37
C LYS A 7 15.68 -12.60 26.04
N LEU A 8 14.76 -13.56 26.06
CA LEU A 8 14.19 -14.19 24.89
C LEU A 8 12.74 -13.69 24.73
N ILE A 9 12.40 -13.28 23.51
CA ILE A 9 11.03 -12.89 23.18
C ILE A 9 10.38 -14.04 22.43
N PHE A 10 9.27 -14.56 22.96
CA PHE A 10 8.48 -15.59 22.32
C PHE A 10 7.11 -15.03 21.93
N SER A 11 6.71 -15.25 20.68
CA SER A 11 5.36 -14.93 20.22
C SER A 11 4.40 -16.03 20.69
N LEU A 12 3.32 -15.63 21.37
CA LEU A 12 2.25 -16.53 21.79
C LEU A 12 1.19 -16.55 20.68
N ASP A 13 1.14 -17.65 19.94
CA ASP A 13 0.12 -17.87 18.92
C ASP A 13 -1.19 -18.35 19.58
N MET A 14 -2.15 -17.43 19.70
CA MET A 14 -3.46 -17.71 20.25
C MET A 14 -4.26 -18.65 19.36
N GLY A 15 -4.09 -18.56 18.03
CA GLY A 15 -4.76 -19.44 17.07
C GLY A 15 -4.31 -20.90 17.26
N ALA A 16 -3.00 -21.14 17.43
CA ALA A 16 -2.46 -22.46 17.69
C ALA A 16 -2.93 -23.06 19.03
N LEU A 17 -3.09 -22.22 20.06
CA LEU A 17 -3.62 -22.68 21.36
C LEU A 17 -5.09 -23.10 21.29
N ILE A 18 -5.89 -22.43 20.48
CA ILE A 18 -7.30 -22.72 20.27
C ILE A 18 -7.50 -23.89 19.29
N ALA A 19 -6.62 -24.01 18.29
CA ALA A 19 -6.72 -25.06 17.28
C ALA A 19 -6.69 -26.46 17.89
N GLY A 20 -7.72 -27.25 17.58
CA GLY A 20 -7.85 -28.62 18.10
C GLY A 20 -8.33 -28.76 19.55
N ALA A 21 -8.58 -27.66 20.26
CA ALA A 21 -9.24 -27.71 21.57
C ALA A 21 -10.73 -27.93 21.37
N LYS A 22 -11.21 -29.16 21.66
CA LYS A 22 -12.66 -29.48 21.54
C LYS A 22 -13.48 -28.87 22.67
N PHE A 23 -12.86 -28.60 23.83
CA PHE A 23 -13.50 -28.08 25.02
C PHE A 23 -12.70 -26.90 25.61
N LYS A 24 -13.41 -25.99 26.27
CA LYS A 24 -12.84 -24.83 26.97
C LYS A 24 -11.68 -25.18 27.92
N GLY A 25 -11.80 -26.30 28.62
CA GLY A 25 -10.79 -26.77 29.57
C GLY A 25 -9.44 -27.10 28.96
N GLU A 26 -9.41 -27.64 27.74
CA GLU A 26 -8.16 -27.99 27.06
C GLU A 26 -7.33 -26.73 26.69
N PHE A 27 -8.01 -25.68 26.24
CA PHE A 27 -7.36 -24.40 26.00
C PHE A 27 -6.78 -23.80 27.29
N GLU A 28 -7.60 -23.78 28.36
CA GLU A 28 -7.15 -23.27 29.66
C GLU A 28 -5.95 -24.02 30.22
N GLU A 29 -5.93 -25.34 30.07
CA GLU A 29 -4.79 -26.18 30.50
C GLU A 29 -3.52 -25.87 29.68
N ARG A 30 -3.64 -25.72 28.36
CA ARG A 30 -2.51 -25.37 27.50
C ARG A 30 -1.94 -24.00 27.86
N LEU A 31 -2.80 -22.99 28.02
CA LEU A 31 -2.38 -21.65 28.40
C LEU A 31 -1.73 -21.64 29.80
N LYS A 32 -2.30 -22.35 30.78
CA LYS A 32 -1.69 -22.51 32.11
C LYS A 32 -0.32 -23.19 32.04
N ALA A 33 -0.15 -24.19 31.17
CA ALA A 33 1.14 -24.86 30.98
C ALA A 33 2.19 -23.86 30.41
N VAL A 34 1.85 -23.10 29.40
CA VAL A 34 2.73 -22.04 28.84
C VAL A 34 3.11 -21.00 29.90
N VAL A 35 2.13 -20.49 30.64
CA VAL A 35 2.39 -19.52 31.71
C VAL A 35 3.30 -20.07 32.77
N LYS A 36 3.09 -21.32 33.18
CA LYS A 36 3.94 -22.01 34.19
C LYS A 36 5.38 -22.16 33.70
N GLU A 37 5.57 -22.52 32.45
CA GLU A 37 6.90 -22.65 31.84
C GLU A 37 7.61 -21.29 31.77
N VAL A 38 6.93 -20.25 31.29
CA VAL A 38 7.49 -18.90 31.24
C VAL A 38 7.87 -18.37 32.61
N VAL A 39 7.04 -18.61 33.62
CA VAL A 39 7.31 -18.18 35.00
C VAL A 39 8.50 -18.95 35.58
N SER A 40 8.68 -20.26 35.24
CA SER A 40 9.81 -21.07 35.73
C SER A 40 11.18 -20.57 35.22
N GLU A 41 11.22 -19.80 34.13
CA GLU A 41 12.43 -19.20 33.56
C GLU A 41 12.83 -17.86 34.24
N ASP A 42 12.25 -17.54 35.37
CA ASP A 42 12.60 -16.40 36.24
C ASP A 42 12.78 -15.05 35.47
N GLY A 43 11.81 -14.73 34.64
CA GLY A 43 11.76 -13.50 33.86
C GLY A 43 12.79 -13.42 32.73
N ARG A 44 13.41 -14.53 32.31
CA ARG A 44 14.26 -14.61 31.11
C ARG A 44 13.44 -14.50 29.83
N ILE A 45 12.19 -14.96 29.89
CA ILE A 45 11.25 -14.94 28.77
C ILE A 45 10.33 -13.72 28.86
N VAL A 46 10.13 -13.05 27.73
CA VAL A 46 9.10 -12.03 27.52
C VAL A 46 8.13 -12.57 26.46
N LEU A 47 6.84 -12.64 26.81
CA LEU A 47 5.81 -13.05 25.84
C LEU A 47 5.40 -11.85 24.99
N PHE A 48 5.40 -12.01 23.67
CA PHE A 48 4.71 -11.13 22.75
C PHE A 48 3.34 -11.75 22.42
N ILE A 49 2.29 -10.98 22.59
CA ILE A 49 0.90 -11.41 22.36
C ILE A 49 0.29 -10.43 21.35
N ASP A 50 0.17 -10.88 20.13
CA ASP A 50 -0.54 -10.13 19.11
C ASP A 50 -2.06 -10.24 19.33
N GLU A 51 -2.81 -9.22 18.90
CA GLU A 51 -4.26 -9.17 19.09
C GLU A 51 -4.66 -9.45 20.56
N ILE A 52 -3.94 -8.85 21.54
CA ILE A 52 -4.09 -9.16 22.96
C ILE A 52 -5.52 -8.97 23.47
N HIS A 53 -6.35 -8.18 22.78
CA HIS A 53 -7.77 -8.01 23.08
C HIS A 53 -8.56 -9.33 23.01
N THR A 54 -8.09 -10.31 22.24
CA THR A 54 -8.71 -11.64 22.12
C THR A 54 -8.71 -12.40 23.45
N LEU A 55 -7.82 -12.05 24.37
CA LEU A 55 -7.77 -12.62 25.73
C LEU A 55 -8.92 -12.14 26.61
N VAL A 56 -9.53 -10.99 26.32
CA VAL A 56 -10.51 -10.32 27.20
C VAL A 56 -11.96 -10.61 26.78
N GLY A 57 -12.19 -11.62 25.98
CA GLY A 57 -13.56 -12.06 25.66
C GLY A 57 -14.15 -11.50 24.37
N ALA A 58 -13.32 -11.18 23.38
CA ALA A 58 -13.74 -10.81 22.02
C ALA A 58 -14.48 -11.91 21.24
N GLY A 59 -14.76 -13.05 21.85
CA GLY A 59 -15.60 -14.11 21.30
C GLY A 59 -17.03 -13.98 21.81
N GLY A 60 -17.86 -13.17 21.15
CA GLY A 60 -19.24 -12.90 21.54
C GLY A 60 -20.15 -14.12 21.62
N GLY A 61 -20.20 -14.76 22.78
CA GLY A 61 -21.14 -15.83 23.13
C GLY A 61 -21.09 -16.14 24.64
N GLN A 62 -22.19 -16.61 25.22
CA GLN A 62 -22.21 -17.15 26.58
C GLN A 62 -21.22 -18.33 26.67
N GLY A 63 -19.99 -18.05 27.08
CA GLY A 63 -18.90 -19.03 27.16
C GLY A 63 -17.58 -18.54 26.60
N ALA A 64 -17.45 -17.25 26.25
CA ALA A 64 -16.20 -16.64 25.84
C ALA A 64 -15.06 -16.95 26.81
N MET A 65 -13.94 -17.42 26.28
CA MET A 65 -12.79 -17.80 27.05
C MET A 65 -12.17 -16.54 27.67
N ASP A 66 -12.33 -16.38 28.97
CA ASP A 66 -11.65 -15.32 29.70
C ASP A 66 -10.22 -15.78 30.05
N ALA A 67 -9.38 -15.87 29.03
CA ALA A 67 -7.96 -16.21 29.17
C ALA A 67 -7.23 -15.16 30.03
N ALA A 68 -7.74 -13.97 30.10
CA ALA A 68 -7.24 -12.89 30.95
C ALA A 68 -7.16 -13.31 32.41
N ASN A 69 -8.13 -14.06 32.94
CA ASN A 69 -8.12 -14.52 34.32
C ASN A 69 -6.98 -15.50 34.64
N ILE A 70 -6.43 -16.18 33.63
CA ILE A 70 -5.27 -17.07 33.78
C ILE A 70 -3.98 -16.25 33.89
N LEU A 71 -3.87 -15.16 33.11
CA LEU A 71 -2.67 -14.30 33.07
C LEU A 71 -2.61 -13.30 34.24
N LYS A 72 -3.76 -12.79 34.69
CA LYS A 72 -3.86 -11.75 35.73
C LYS A 72 -3.01 -12.07 37.00
N PRO A 73 -3.01 -13.28 37.57
CA PRO A 73 -2.22 -13.58 38.78
C PRO A 73 -0.72 -13.46 38.54
N ALA A 74 -0.21 -13.99 37.45
CA ALA A 74 1.22 -13.95 37.13
C ALA A 74 1.70 -12.55 36.75
N LEU A 75 0.88 -11.79 36.01
CA LEU A 75 1.12 -10.37 35.74
C LEU A 75 1.09 -9.53 37.04
N ALA A 76 0.17 -9.83 37.96
CA ALA A 76 0.04 -9.10 39.21
C ALA A 76 1.26 -9.26 40.12
N ARG A 77 1.87 -10.47 40.11
CA ARG A 77 3.07 -10.76 40.90
C ARG A 77 4.37 -10.33 40.20
N GLY A 78 4.29 -9.83 38.94
CA GLY A 78 5.46 -9.50 38.13
C GLY A 78 6.29 -10.70 37.65
N GLU A 79 5.74 -11.90 37.76
CA GLU A 79 6.35 -13.16 37.37
C GLU A 79 6.30 -13.33 35.83
N LEU A 80 5.25 -12.81 35.19
CA LEU A 80 5.07 -12.83 33.75
C LEU A 80 5.35 -11.43 33.18
N ARG A 81 6.23 -11.37 32.17
CA ARG A 81 6.48 -10.18 31.37
C ARG A 81 5.84 -10.38 30.01
N ALA A 82 5.01 -9.45 29.60
CA ALA A 82 4.31 -9.53 28.34
C ALA A 82 4.33 -8.16 27.60
N VAL A 83 4.42 -8.22 26.28
CA VAL A 83 4.18 -7.11 25.35
C VAL A 83 2.94 -7.49 24.56
N GLY A 84 1.90 -6.68 24.63
CA GLY A 84 0.66 -6.91 23.88
C GLY A 84 0.51 -5.86 22.78
N ALA A 85 0.08 -6.29 21.60
CA ALA A 85 -0.30 -5.41 20.50
C ALA A 85 -1.82 -5.47 20.30
N THR A 86 -2.43 -4.31 20.03
CA THR A 86 -3.86 -4.18 19.71
C THR A 86 -4.13 -2.81 19.08
N THR A 87 -5.29 -2.65 18.46
CA THR A 87 -5.74 -1.36 17.95
C THR A 87 -6.30 -0.48 19.06
N LEU A 88 -6.39 0.85 18.80
CA LEU A 88 -6.96 1.79 19.77
C LEU A 88 -8.44 1.49 20.10
N ASP A 89 -9.22 1.16 19.07
CA ASP A 89 -10.64 0.86 19.22
C ASP A 89 -10.87 -0.41 20.06
N GLU A 90 -10.10 -1.45 19.82
CA GLU A 90 -10.14 -2.70 20.57
C GLU A 90 -9.64 -2.53 22.01
N TYR A 91 -8.59 -1.69 22.17
CA TYR A 91 -8.12 -1.33 23.49
C TYR A 91 -9.23 -0.66 24.32
N GLN A 92 -9.93 0.34 23.77
CA GLN A 92 -11.04 1.02 24.44
C GLN A 92 -12.20 0.07 24.71
N LYS A 93 -12.56 -0.76 23.74
CA LYS A 93 -13.71 -1.65 23.83
C LYS A 93 -13.51 -2.80 24.81
N TYR A 94 -12.33 -3.37 24.89
CA TYR A 94 -12.08 -4.58 25.66
C TYR A 94 -11.15 -4.37 26.85
N PHE A 95 -10.04 -3.64 26.68
CA PHE A 95 -9.03 -3.49 27.74
C PHE A 95 -9.38 -2.45 28.79
N GLU A 96 -9.90 -1.31 28.42
CA GLU A 96 -10.29 -0.25 29.37
C GLU A 96 -11.42 -0.66 30.30
N GLN A 97 -12.25 -1.60 29.88
CA GLN A 97 -13.31 -2.15 30.72
C GLN A 97 -12.77 -3.07 31.81
N ASP A 98 -11.62 -3.72 31.60
CA ASP A 98 -10.97 -4.57 32.60
C ASP A 98 -9.90 -3.80 33.39
N LYS A 99 -10.32 -3.15 34.47
CA LYS A 99 -9.44 -2.35 35.35
C LYS A 99 -8.28 -3.13 35.95
N ALA A 100 -8.36 -4.46 36.01
CA ALA A 100 -7.30 -5.30 36.53
C ALA A 100 -6.18 -5.47 35.51
N LEU A 101 -6.50 -5.60 34.23
CA LEU A 101 -5.50 -5.64 33.14
C LEU A 101 -4.93 -4.26 32.86
N GLU A 102 -5.75 -3.23 32.77
CA GLU A 102 -5.32 -1.85 32.51
C GLU A 102 -4.18 -1.40 33.44
N ARG A 103 -4.28 -1.77 34.75
CA ARG A 103 -3.26 -1.44 35.74
C ARG A 103 -1.97 -2.27 35.63
N ARG A 104 -1.93 -3.29 34.78
CA ARG A 104 -0.76 -4.20 34.62
C ARG A 104 0.02 -3.95 33.34
N PHE A 105 -0.58 -3.26 32.39
CA PHE A 105 0.07 -2.88 31.13
C PHE A 105 0.26 -1.36 31.06
N GLN A 106 1.47 -0.96 30.75
CA GLN A 106 1.74 0.44 30.42
C GLN A 106 1.37 0.67 28.96
N LYS A 107 0.54 1.68 28.69
CA LYS A 107 0.21 2.11 27.34
C LYS A 107 1.42 2.72 26.65
N VAL A 108 1.71 2.24 25.46
CA VAL A 108 2.69 2.81 24.54
C VAL A 108 1.97 3.06 23.23
N LEU A 109 1.76 4.31 22.87
CA LEU A 109 1.18 4.68 21.58
C LEU A 109 2.26 4.56 20.51
N ILE A 110 1.89 3.94 19.40
CA ILE A 110 2.70 3.85 18.19
C ILE A 110 1.91 4.58 17.12
N ASP A 111 2.39 5.74 16.73
CA ASP A 111 1.77 6.57 15.72
C ASP A 111 2.16 6.12 14.31
N GLU A 112 1.37 6.51 13.33
CA GLU A 112 1.68 6.34 11.91
C GLU A 112 3.00 7.07 11.59
N PRO A 113 3.95 6.45 10.85
CA PRO A 113 5.19 7.10 10.48
C PRO A 113 4.93 8.31 9.57
N ASP A 114 5.80 9.30 9.66
CA ASP A 114 5.79 10.41 8.71
C ASP A 114 6.26 9.96 7.30
N ASN A 115 6.25 10.89 6.33
CA ASN A 115 6.62 10.56 4.95
C ASN A 115 8.08 10.11 4.86
N ASP A 116 9.00 10.77 5.54
CA ASP A 116 10.42 10.49 5.47
C ASP A 116 10.76 9.16 6.12
N ASP A 117 10.12 8.87 7.25
CA ASP A 117 10.22 7.58 7.93
C ASP A 117 9.63 6.45 7.06
N ALA A 118 8.46 6.66 6.46
CA ALA A 118 7.84 5.68 5.57
C ALA A 118 8.72 5.39 4.33
N ILE A 119 9.29 6.42 3.69
CA ILE A 119 10.24 6.26 2.58
C ILE A 119 11.46 5.46 3.04
N SER A 120 11.98 5.74 4.23
CA SER A 120 13.13 5.02 4.79
C SER A 120 12.83 3.56 5.06
N ILE A 121 11.63 3.25 5.58
CA ILE A 121 11.14 1.88 5.77
C ILE A 121 11.06 1.15 4.42
N LEU A 122 10.43 1.77 3.42
CA LEU A 122 10.27 1.16 2.11
C LEU A 122 11.61 0.91 1.42
N ARG A 123 12.58 1.85 1.53
CA ARG A 123 13.95 1.64 1.05
C ARG A 123 14.62 0.45 1.72
N GLY A 124 14.36 0.25 3.02
CA GLY A 124 14.90 -0.88 3.79
C GLY A 124 14.36 -2.25 3.37
N ILE A 125 13.11 -2.31 2.89
CA ILE A 125 12.47 -3.57 2.45
C ILE A 125 12.52 -3.77 0.93
N LYS A 126 12.91 -2.75 0.17
CA LYS A 126 12.95 -2.74 -1.30
C LYS A 126 13.58 -3.99 -1.90
N GLU A 127 14.79 -4.36 -1.45
CA GLU A 127 15.53 -5.50 -1.98
C GLU A 127 14.74 -6.82 -1.88
N LYS A 128 13.94 -6.99 -0.81
CA LYS A 128 13.11 -8.19 -0.62
C LYS A 128 11.99 -8.27 -1.67
N TYR A 129 11.34 -7.14 -1.97
CA TYR A 129 10.30 -7.08 -3.00
C TYR A 129 10.87 -7.21 -4.41
N GLU A 130 12.01 -6.58 -4.70
CA GLU A 130 12.73 -6.75 -5.96
C GLU A 130 13.08 -8.22 -6.23
N ASN A 131 13.58 -8.92 -5.21
CA ASN A 131 13.92 -10.33 -5.31
C ASN A 131 12.68 -11.23 -5.46
N HIS A 132 11.60 -10.93 -4.74
CA HIS A 132 10.36 -11.70 -4.80
C HIS A 132 9.70 -11.59 -6.18
N HIS A 133 9.52 -10.35 -6.67
CA HIS A 133 8.87 -10.10 -7.96
C HIS A 133 9.81 -10.17 -9.15
N LYS A 134 11.13 -10.20 -8.92
CA LYS A 134 12.17 -10.21 -9.96
C LYS A 134 12.14 -8.98 -10.89
N VAL A 135 11.75 -7.83 -10.35
CA VAL A 135 11.71 -6.52 -11.01
C VAL A 135 12.62 -5.55 -10.27
N GLN A 136 12.92 -4.41 -10.87
CA GLN A 136 13.61 -3.32 -10.18
C GLN A 136 12.57 -2.28 -9.71
N ILE A 137 12.78 -1.71 -8.52
CA ILE A 137 11.93 -0.66 -7.99
C ILE A 137 12.78 0.61 -7.92
N LYS A 138 12.42 1.65 -8.66
CA LYS A 138 13.12 2.93 -8.63
C LYS A 138 12.81 3.69 -7.36
N ASP A 139 13.68 4.62 -6.99
CA ASP A 139 13.48 5.45 -5.81
C ASP A 139 12.30 6.42 -5.97
N ASP A 140 12.06 6.89 -7.19
CA ASP A 140 10.88 7.69 -7.53
C ASP A 140 9.56 6.94 -7.33
N ALA A 141 9.54 5.62 -7.58
CA ALA A 141 8.39 4.77 -7.26
C ALA A 141 8.12 4.71 -5.75
N ILE A 142 9.17 4.60 -4.92
CA ILE A 142 9.04 4.59 -3.46
C ILE A 142 8.45 5.91 -2.96
N ILE A 143 8.99 7.04 -3.44
CA ILE A 143 8.49 8.35 -3.10
C ILE A 143 7.04 8.51 -3.54
N ALA A 144 6.73 8.14 -4.79
CA ALA A 144 5.37 8.20 -5.32
C ALA A 144 4.39 7.31 -4.53
N ALA A 145 4.81 6.11 -4.11
CA ALA A 145 3.97 5.21 -3.32
C ALA A 145 3.57 5.84 -1.97
N VAL A 146 4.50 6.51 -1.29
CA VAL A 146 4.20 7.21 -0.03
C VAL A 146 3.32 8.43 -0.26
N GLU A 147 3.68 9.30 -1.21
CA GLU A 147 2.96 10.54 -1.45
C GLU A 147 1.56 10.32 -2.00
N LEU A 148 1.42 9.45 -3.01
CA LEU A 148 0.13 9.17 -3.62
C LEU A 148 -0.80 8.39 -2.67
N SER A 149 -0.26 7.42 -1.91
CA SER A 149 -1.07 6.70 -0.93
C SER A 149 -1.57 7.62 0.18
N LYS A 150 -0.72 8.51 0.70
CA LYS A 150 -1.12 9.49 1.72
C LYS A 150 -2.22 10.42 1.22
N ARG A 151 -2.15 10.80 -0.05
CA ARG A 151 -3.06 11.78 -0.66
C ARG A 151 -4.39 11.20 -1.10
N TYR A 152 -4.38 9.98 -1.66
CA TYR A 152 -5.54 9.42 -2.35
C TYR A 152 -6.12 8.18 -1.66
N ILE A 153 -5.40 7.54 -0.71
CA ILE A 153 -5.86 6.37 0.03
C ILE A 153 -6.00 6.74 1.50
N THR A 154 -7.21 7.10 1.92
CA THR A 154 -7.51 7.58 3.27
C THR A 154 -7.90 6.47 4.25
N GLU A 155 -8.35 5.32 3.75
CA GLU A 155 -8.86 4.21 4.57
C GLU A 155 -7.77 3.31 5.17
N ARG A 156 -6.51 3.50 4.79
CA ARG A 156 -5.36 2.69 5.23
C ARG A 156 -4.24 3.59 5.73
N PHE A 157 -3.36 3.03 6.54
CA PHE A 157 -2.25 3.75 7.19
C PHE A 157 -0.90 3.46 6.55
N LEU A 158 0.05 4.40 6.68
CA LEU A 158 1.45 4.16 6.35
C LEU A 158 2.10 3.27 7.45
N PRO A 159 3.07 2.42 7.11
CA PRO A 159 3.66 2.23 5.78
C PRO A 159 2.87 1.27 4.89
N ASP A 160 1.91 0.52 5.42
CA ASP A 160 1.26 -0.63 4.77
C ASP A 160 0.64 -0.26 3.42
N LYS A 161 -0.12 0.84 3.33
CA LYS A 161 -0.73 1.27 2.06
C LYS A 161 0.30 1.56 0.95
N ALA A 162 1.48 2.04 1.30
CA ALA A 162 2.54 2.29 0.34
C ALA A 162 3.28 0.99 -0.04
N ILE A 163 3.41 0.06 0.89
CA ILE A 163 3.93 -1.29 0.65
C ILE A 163 3.01 -2.04 -0.31
N ASP A 164 1.70 -2.03 -0.08
CA ASP A 164 0.70 -2.66 -0.94
C ASP A 164 0.77 -2.12 -2.39
N LEU A 165 0.97 -0.81 -2.57
CA LEU A 165 1.14 -0.22 -3.90
C LEU A 165 2.39 -0.72 -4.62
N ILE A 166 3.51 -0.82 -3.91
CA ILE A 166 4.75 -1.35 -4.47
C ILE A 166 4.59 -2.83 -4.83
N ASP A 167 3.97 -3.61 -3.96
CA ASP A 167 3.74 -5.03 -4.17
C ASP A 167 2.86 -5.27 -5.41
N GLU A 168 1.74 -4.55 -5.52
CA GLU A 168 0.83 -4.67 -6.67
C GLU A 168 1.47 -4.17 -7.98
N ALA A 169 2.18 -3.04 -7.96
CA ALA A 169 2.88 -2.52 -9.13
C ALA A 169 3.97 -3.48 -9.60
N ALA A 170 4.75 -4.03 -8.66
CA ALA A 170 5.78 -5.02 -8.98
C ALA A 170 5.19 -6.34 -9.51
N SER A 171 4.07 -6.78 -8.94
CA SER A 171 3.34 -7.97 -9.40
C SER A 171 2.76 -7.78 -10.80
N LYS A 172 2.15 -6.61 -11.07
CA LYS A 172 1.63 -6.24 -12.39
C LYS A 172 2.75 -6.26 -13.43
N LEU A 173 3.86 -5.57 -13.14
CA LEU A 173 4.99 -5.49 -14.04
C LEU A 173 5.61 -6.87 -14.32
N ARG A 174 5.77 -7.72 -13.31
CA ARG A 174 6.21 -9.10 -13.51
C ARG A 174 5.28 -9.89 -14.43
N MET A 175 3.97 -9.69 -14.31
CA MET A 175 2.99 -10.34 -15.17
C MET A 175 3.13 -9.84 -16.62
N GLU A 176 3.34 -8.53 -16.81
CA GLU A 176 3.57 -7.92 -18.12
C GLU A 176 4.84 -8.44 -18.78
N ILE A 177 5.96 -8.54 -18.06
CA ILE A 177 7.24 -9.12 -18.54
C ILE A 177 7.03 -10.55 -19.05
N ASN A 178 6.22 -11.34 -18.38
CA ASN A 178 5.94 -12.72 -18.74
C ASN A 178 4.84 -12.88 -19.80
N SER A 179 4.12 -11.81 -20.09
CA SER A 179 3.03 -11.78 -21.04
C SER A 179 3.51 -11.32 -22.42
N LYS A 180 2.70 -11.61 -23.42
CA LYS A 180 2.93 -11.11 -24.76
C LYS A 180 2.67 -9.60 -24.81
N PRO A 181 3.55 -8.78 -25.42
CA PRO A 181 3.33 -7.35 -25.58
C PRO A 181 2.02 -7.04 -26.31
N GLU A 182 1.37 -5.93 -25.92
CA GLU A 182 0.09 -5.50 -26.47
C GLU A 182 0.14 -5.33 -28.00
N GLU A 183 1.20 -4.70 -28.52
CA GLU A 183 1.40 -4.50 -29.95
C GLU A 183 1.42 -5.83 -30.73
N LEU A 184 2.02 -6.86 -30.16
CA LEU A 184 2.10 -8.19 -30.76
C LEU A 184 0.75 -8.93 -30.69
N ASP A 185 0.00 -8.73 -29.61
CA ASP A 185 -1.35 -9.30 -29.43
C ASP A 185 -2.37 -8.62 -30.37
N GLU A 186 -2.27 -7.30 -30.56
CA GLU A 186 -3.07 -6.56 -31.53
C GLU A 186 -2.82 -7.04 -32.97
N ALA A 187 -1.54 -7.22 -33.34
CA ALA A 187 -1.19 -7.75 -34.64
C ALA A 187 -1.79 -9.16 -34.87
N ASP A 188 -1.73 -10.02 -33.87
CA ASP A 188 -2.32 -11.36 -33.93
C ASP A 188 -3.84 -11.31 -34.09
N ARG A 189 -4.52 -10.49 -33.32
CA ARG A 189 -5.98 -10.32 -33.40
C ARG A 189 -6.39 -9.82 -34.78
N LYS A 190 -5.66 -8.86 -35.32
CA LYS A 190 -5.94 -8.28 -36.63
C LYS A 190 -5.70 -9.28 -37.75
N ILE A 191 -4.63 -10.07 -37.68
CA ILE A 191 -4.36 -11.17 -38.62
C ILE A 191 -5.51 -12.19 -38.57
N MET A 192 -5.90 -12.63 -37.37
CA MET A 192 -7.01 -13.58 -37.21
C MET A 192 -8.32 -13.03 -37.79
N GLN A 193 -8.66 -11.77 -37.57
CA GLN A 193 -9.81 -11.11 -38.14
C GLN A 193 -9.79 -11.12 -39.67
N LEU A 194 -8.65 -10.74 -40.26
CA LEU A 194 -8.47 -10.74 -41.71
C LEU A 194 -8.50 -12.15 -42.32
N GLU A 195 -8.02 -13.15 -41.60
CA GLU A 195 -8.11 -14.54 -42.03
C GLU A 195 -9.56 -15.04 -42.09
N ILE A 196 -10.37 -14.70 -41.10
CA ILE A 196 -11.82 -14.98 -41.06
C ILE A 196 -12.50 -14.28 -42.25
N GLU A 197 -12.19 -13.01 -42.48
CA GLU A 197 -12.75 -12.25 -43.61
C GLU A 197 -12.32 -12.82 -44.95
N ARG A 198 -11.07 -13.22 -45.10
CA ARG A 198 -10.57 -13.90 -46.33
C ARG A 198 -11.32 -15.16 -46.61
N GLU A 199 -11.61 -16.00 -45.62
CA GLU A 199 -12.40 -17.24 -45.82
C GLU A 199 -13.86 -16.95 -46.18
N ALA A 200 -14.46 -15.86 -45.69
CA ALA A 200 -15.82 -15.43 -46.09
C ALA A 200 -15.84 -14.96 -47.57
N ILE A 201 -14.89 -14.09 -47.95
CA ILE A 201 -14.78 -13.55 -49.32
C ILE A 201 -14.45 -14.64 -50.35
N LYS A 202 -13.66 -15.63 -49.98
CA LYS A 202 -13.38 -16.78 -50.83
C LYS A 202 -14.64 -17.56 -51.19
N ARG A 203 -15.62 -17.63 -50.27
CA ARG A 203 -16.95 -18.24 -50.55
C ARG A 203 -17.76 -17.37 -51.50
N GLU A 204 -17.62 -16.05 -51.45
CA GLU A 204 -18.28 -15.09 -52.36
C GLU A 204 -17.60 -15.00 -53.74
N LYS A 205 -16.44 -15.64 -53.96
CA LYS A 205 -15.64 -15.67 -55.19
C LYS A 205 -15.13 -14.30 -55.65
N ASP A 206 -14.98 -13.30 -54.78
CA ASP A 206 -14.40 -11.99 -55.09
C ASP A 206 -12.87 -12.06 -55.04
N LYS A 207 -12.25 -12.41 -56.16
CA LYS A 207 -10.80 -12.57 -56.30
C LYS A 207 -10.02 -11.27 -56.09
N VAL A 208 -10.63 -10.11 -56.27
CA VAL A 208 -9.93 -8.83 -56.11
C VAL A 208 -9.72 -8.51 -54.64
N LYS A 209 -10.76 -8.62 -53.84
CA LYS A 209 -10.72 -8.43 -52.40
C LYS A 209 -9.88 -9.52 -51.71
N GLU A 210 -9.99 -10.77 -52.16
CA GLU A 210 -9.19 -11.88 -51.64
C GLU A 210 -7.66 -11.57 -51.77
N LYS A 211 -7.23 -11.05 -52.92
CA LYS A 211 -5.82 -10.65 -53.13
C LYS A 211 -5.40 -9.49 -52.23
N GLN A 212 -6.26 -8.49 -52.04
CA GLN A 212 -5.98 -7.36 -51.17
C GLN A 212 -5.77 -7.80 -49.71
N ILE A 213 -6.71 -8.59 -49.18
CA ILE A 213 -6.62 -9.11 -47.79
C ILE A 213 -5.39 -10.03 -47.64
N THR A 214 -5.12 -10.87 -48.65
CA THR A 214 -3.95 -11.74 -48.60
C THR A 214 -2.65 -10.94 -48.54
N LYS A 215 -2.58 -9.79 -49.23
CA LYS A 215 -1.44 -8.90 -49.17
C LYS A 215 -1.32 -8.22 -47.77
N GLU A 216 -2.44 -7.75 -47.22
CA GLU A 216 -2.48 -7.13 -45.91
C GLU A 216 -2.09 -8.14 -44.80
N ILE A 217 -2.54 -9.39 -44.87
CA ILE A 217 -2.10 -10.45 -43.97
C ILE A 217 -0.58 -10.69 -44.09
N ALA A 218 -0.04 -10.69 -45.28
CA ALA A 218 1.39 -10.88 -45.49
C ALA A 218 2.21 -9.74 -44.86
N GLU A 219 1.82 -8.49 -45.06
CA GLU A 219 2.43 -7.30 -44.46
C GLU A 219 2.36 -7.33 -42.94
N LEU A 220 1.21 -7.68 -42.38
CA LEU A 220 1.05 -7.82 -40.93
C LEU A 220 1.85 -8.99 -40.36
N ASN A 221 2.00 -10.09 -41.07
CA ASN A 221 2.84 -11.21 -40.63
C ASN A 221 4.34 -10.84 -40.62
N GLU A 222 4.79 -9.99 -41.55
CA GLU A 222 6.16 -9.47 -41.55
C GLU A 222 6.39 -8.58 -40.32
N VAL A 223 5.50 -7.62 -40.06
CA VAL A 223 5.54 -6.77 -38.85
C VAL A 223 5.50 -7.60 -37.57
N LYS A 224 4.61 -8.61 -37.50
CA LYS A 224 4.54 -9.52 -36.37
C LYS A 224 5.84 -10.27 -36.15
N SER A 225 6.46 -10.79 -37.22
CA SER A 225 7.73 -11.52 -37.13
C SER A 225 8.85 -10.65 -36.60
N ASP A 226 8.92 -9.38 -37.02
CA ASP A 226 9.89 -8.43 -36.53
C ASP A 226 9.69 -8.06 -35.07
N LEU A 227 8.44 -7.81 -34.66
CA LEU A 227 8.08 -7.53 -33.27
C LEU A 227 8.37 -8.74 -32.38
N GLN A 228 8.05 -9.95 -32.85
CA GLN A 228 8.30 -11.17 -32.10
C GLN A 228 9.81 -11.42 -31.90
N ALA A 229 10.62 -11.23 -32.94
CA ALA A 229 12.06 -11.38 -32.85
C ALA A 229 12.69 -10.37 -31.86
N LYS A 230 12.23 -9.13 -31.87
CA LYS A 230 12.67 -8.09 -30.92
C LYS A 230 12.28 -8.46 -29.48
N TRP A 231 11.02 -8.85 -29.27
CA TRP A 231 10.55 -9.25 -27.96
C TRP A 231 11.29 -10.47 -27.39
N GLU A 232 11.53 -11.50 -28.21
CA GLU A 232 12.28 -12.69 -27.80
C GLU A 232 13.73 -12.36 -27.43
N ALA A 233 14.36 -11.43 -28.18
CA ALA A 233 15.70 -10.96 -27.89
C ALA A 233 15.75 -10.21 -26.54
N GLU A 234 14.84 -9.22 -26.31
CA GLU A 234 14.77 -8.51 -25.02
C GLU A 234 14.49 -9.48 -23.87
N LYS A 235 13.53 -10.39 -24.05
CA LYS A 235 13.15 -11.37 -23.04
C LYS A 235 14.30 -12.29 -22.65
N SER A 236 15.12 -12.71 -23.60
CA SER A 236 16.29 -13.55 -23.33
C SER A 236 17.28 -12.87 -22.37
N HIS A 237 17.54 -11.56 -22.55
CA HIS A 237 18.42 -10.80 -21.65
C HIS A 237 17.77 -10.56 -20.29
N VAL A 238 16.48 -10.28 -20.25
CA VAL A 238 15.72 -10.14 -18.97
C VAL A 238 15.75 -11.43 -18.18
N ASP A 239 15.50 -12.57 -18.83
CA ASP A 239 15.55 -13.88 -18.19
C ASP A 239 16.96 -14.23 -17.67
N ALA A 240 18.00 -13.87 -18.40
CA ALA A 240 19.40 -14.04 -17.99
C ALA A 240 19.73 -13.21 -16.73
N ILE A 241 19.29 -11.95 -16.68
CA ILE A 241 19.42 -11.08 -15.51
C ILE A 241 18.69 -11.67 -14.31
N GLN A 242 17.45 -12.14 -14.49
CA GLN A 242 16.66 -12.73 -13.42
C GLN A 242 17.28 -14.02 -12.86
N GLN A 243 17.80 -14.89 -13.72
CA GLN A 243 18.51 -16.10 -13.31
C GLN A 243 19.76 -15.77 -12.50
N ALA A 244 20.56 -14.81 -12.96
CA ALA A 244 21.76 -14.39 -12.24
C ALA A 244 21.44 -13.79 -10.87
N LYS A 245 20.36 -12.99 -10.73
CA LYS A 245 19.88 -12.46 -9.45
C LYS A 245 19.44 -13.59 -8.49
N GLN A 246 18.72 -14.59 -8.99
CA GLN A 246 18.30 -15.73 -8.20
C GLN A 246 19.50 -16.54 -7.68
N GLU A 247 20.53 -16.69 -8.52
CA GLU A 247 21.76 -17.40 -8.14
C GLU A 247 22.55 -16.61 -7.09
N ILE A 248 22.59 -15.28 -7.17
CA ILE A 248 23.17 -14.40 -6.14
C ILE A 248 22.47 -14.60 -4.79
N GLU A 249 21.15 -14.67 -4.78
CA GLU A 249 20.39 -14.86 -3.54
C GLU A 249 20.68 -16.23 -2.89
N ASN A 250 20.67 -17.28 -3.70
CA ASN A 250 21.03 -18.63 -3.21
C ASN A 250 22.46 -18.65 -2.63
N LEU A 251 23.41 -18.02 -3.34
CA LEU A 251 24.79 -17.93 -2.86
C LEU A 251 24.94 -17.08 -1.59
N LYS A 252 24.13 -16.03 -1.40
CA LYS A 252 24.10 -15.27 -0.13
C LYS A 252 23.66 -16.15 1.03
N ILE A 253 22.61 -16.97 0.84
CA ILE A 253 22.12 -17.91 1.85
C ILE A 253 23.17 -18.97 2.19
N ASP A 254 23.82 -19.52 1.15
CA ASP A 254 24.90 -20.50 1.33
C ASP A 254 26.08 -19.90 2.10
N ALA A 255 26.45 -18.64 1.78
CA ALA A 255 27.52 -17.93 2.49
C ALA A 255 27.18 -17.71 3.97
N GLU A 256 25.92 -17.35 4.30
CA GLU A 256 25.47 -17.22 5.69
C GLU A 256 25.51 -18.57 6.45
N GLN A 257 25.12 -19.65 5.80
CA GLN A 257 25.20 -20.99 6.39
C GLN A 257 26.65 -21.43 6.63
N ALA A 258 27.52 -21.18 5.65
CA ALA A 258 28.95 -21.46 5.79
C ALA A 258 29.60 -20.62 6.89
N GLU A 259 29.22 -19.35 7.04
CA GLU A 259 29.68 -18.47 8.12
C GLU A 259 29.25 -18.98 9.50
N ARG A 260 28.01 -19.42 9.65
CA ARG A 260 27.51 -20.06 10.89
C ARG A 260 28.25 -21.35 11.24
N ASN A 261 28.70 -22.09 10.22
CA ASN A 261 29.47 -23.34 10.39
C ASN A 261 30.97 -23.08 10.57
N GLY A 262 31.45 -21.81 10.47
CA GLY A 262 32.85 -21.45 10.64
C GLY A 262 33.72 -21.72 9.40
N ASP A 263 33.12 -22.04 8.25
CA ASP A 263 33.84 -22.26 6.99
C ASP A 263 34.08 -20.94 6.25
N PHE A 264 35.06 -20.20 6.70
CA PHE A 264 35.44 -18.91 6.11
C PHE A 264 36.09 -19.04 4.72
N GLY A 265 36.59 -20.23 4.36
CA GLY A 265 37.14 -20.50 3.03
C GLY A 265 36.04 -20.44 1.97
N THR A 266 34.95 -21.16 2.17
CA THR A 266 33.77 -21.15 1.30
C THR A 266 33.11 -19.77 1.25
N VAL A 267 33.03 -19.06 2.40
CA VAL A 267 32.52 -17.68 2.42
C VAL A 267 33.33 -16.75 1.54
N ALA A 268 34.65 -16.84 1.60
CA ALA A 268 35.53 -16.01 0.77
C ALA A 268 35.41 -16.31 -0.72
N GLU A 269 35.34 -17.61 -1.11
CA GLU A 269 35.11 -18.02 -2.50
C GLU A 269 33.79 -17.49 -3.04
N ILE A 270 32.72 -17.58 -2.26
CA ILE A 270 31.41 -17.08 -2.67
C ILE A 270 31.44 -15.55 -2.81
N ARG A 271 31.85 -14.83 -1.75
CA ARG A 271 31.78 -13.35 -1.72
C ARG A 271 32.71 -12.68 -2.73
N TYR A 272 33.95 -13.15 -2.90
CA TYR A 272 34.94 -12.51 -3.74
C TYR A 272 35.08 -13.12 -5.13
N GLY A 273 34.59 -14.33 -5.33
CA GLY A 273 34.62 -15.03 -6.61
C GLY A 273 33.26 -15.05 -7.31
N LYS A 274 32.35 -15.89 -6.81
CA LYS A 274 31.10 -16.18 -7.52
C LYS A 274 30.14 -15.00 -7.58
N LEU A 275 29.94 -14.26 -6.49
CA LEU A 275 29.04 -13.09 -6.47
C LEU A 275 29.54 -12.00 -7.41
N LYS A 276 30.83 -11.70 -7.38
CA LYS A 276 31.40 -10.67 -8.26
C LYS A 276 31.24 -11.01 -9.74
N HIS A 277 31.45 -12.28 -10.13
CA HIS A 277 31.26 -12.70 -11.50
C HIS A 277 29.80 -12.60 -11.96
N LEU A 278 28.84 -12.92 -11.10
CA LEU A 278 27.42 -12.76 -11.42
C LEU A 278 26.99 -11.29 -11.49
N GLU A 279 27.55 -10.43 -10.65
CA GLU A 279 27.31 -8.98 -10.73
C GLU A 279 27.86 -8.38 -12.04
N GLU A 280 29.06 -8.79 -12.46
CA GLU A 280 29.64 -8.39 -13.75
C GLU A 280 28.77 -8.87 -14.93
N LYS A 281 28.28 -10.12 -14.88
CA LYS A 281 27.38 -10.68 -15.89
C LYS A 281 26.05 -9.90 -15.95
N ILE A 282 25.45 -9.54 -14.82
CA ILE A 282 24.23 -8.73 -14.79
C ILE A 282 24.45 -7.38 -15.46
N GLU A 283 25.60 -6.76 -15.20
CA GLU A 283 25.90 -5.44 -15.78
C GLU A 283 26.11 -5.53 -17.30
N GLU A 284 26.77 -6.58 -17.81
CA GLU A 284 26.91 -6.85 -19.24
C GLU A 284 25.55 -7.05 -19.92
N GLU A 285 24.68 -7.89 -19.35
CA GLU A 285 23.35 -8.16 -19.87
C GLU A 285 22.46 -6.89 -19.88
N LYS A 286 22.55 -6.05 -18.84
CA LYS A 286 21.88 -4.75 -18.80
C LYS A 286 22.33 -3.81 -19.90
N GLN A 287 23.65 -3.74 -20.17
CA GLN A 287 24.19 -2.89 -21.24
C GLN A 287 23.71 -3.37 -22.61
N LEU A 288 23.62 -4.67 -22.83
CA LEU A 288 23.11 -5.24 -24.08
C LEU A 288 21.62 -4.91 -24.24
N LEU A 289 20.85 -5.05 -23.18
CA LEU A 289 19.42 -4.74 -23.17
C LEU A 289 19.15 -3.25 -23.45
N VAL A 290 19.89 -2.34 -22.81
CA VAL A 290 19.80 -0.88 -23.08
C VAL A 290 20.08 -0.56 -24.54
N ARG A 291 21.05 -1.26 -25.18
CA ARG A 291 21.32 -1.07 -26.59
C ARG A 291 20.18 -1.56 -27.48
N LEU A 292 19.57 -2.70 -27.17
CA LEU A 292 18.42 -3.23 -27.89
C LEU A 292 17.19 -2.32 -27.75
N GLN A 293 16.99 -1.76 -26.57
CA GLN A 293 15.85 -0.86 -26.27
C GLN A 293 16.04 0.59 -26.75
N SER A 294 17.18 0.95 -27.36
CA SER A 294 17.45 2.30 -27.83
C SER A 294 16.50 2.79 -28.91
N GLU A 295 15.93 1.90 -29.74
CA GLU A 295 14.98 2.23 -30.80
C GLU A 295 13.51 2.05 -30.39
N SER A 296 13.21 0.99 -29.63
CA SER A 296 11.88 0.73 -29.08
C SER A 296 11.99 -0.17 -27.86
N LYS A 297 11.32 0.19 -26.77
CA LYS A 297 11.29 -0.58 -25.53
C LYS A 297 10.01 -1.41 -25.49
N MET A 298 10.11 -2.74 -25.62
CA MET A 298 8.97 -3.64 -25.59
C MET A 298 8.72 -4.21 -24.19
N ILE A 299 9.77 -4.36 -23.37
CA ILE A 299 9.68 -4.88 -22.01
C ILE A 299 10.15 -3.79 -21.04
N LYS A 300 9.27 -3.40 -20.10
CA LYS A 300 9.60 -2.53 -18.98
C LYS A 300 10.07 -3.42 -17.83
N GLU A 301 11.18 -3.08 -17.19
CA GLU A 301 11.76 -3.87 -16.09
C GLU A 301 11.69 -3.17 -14.73
N ASP A 302 11.47 -1.87 -14.76
CA ASP A 302 11.53 -1.00 -13.59
C ASP A 302 10.13 -0.55 -13.20
N VAL A 303 9.79 -0.70 -11.93
CA VAL A 303 8.67 0.01 -11.32
C VAL A 303 9.09 1.44 -11.09
N ASP A 304 8.41 2.39 -11.71
CA ASP A 304 8.61 3.83 -11.53
C ASP A 304 7.34 4.50 -10.99
N ALA A 305 7.37 5.84 -10.87
CA ALA A 305 6.24 6.61 -10.34
C ALA A 305 4.97 6.45 -11.18
N GLU A 306 5.08 6.15 -12.48
CA GLU A 306 3.94 5.98 -13.39
C GLU A 306 3.19 4.67 -13.07
N GLU A 307 3.93 3.56 -12.85
CA GLU A 307 3.32 2.28 -12.47
C GLU A 307 2.58 2.39 -11.13
N ILE A 308 3.15 3.10 -10.16
CA ILE A 308 2.48 3.36 -8.88
C ILE A 308 1.21 4.19 -9.10
N ALA A 309 1.29 5.25 -9.91
CA ALA A 309 0.13 6.09 -10.20
C ALA A 309 -0.97 5.31 -10.94
N ASP A 310 -0.62 4.36 -11.81
CA ASP A 310 -1.55 3.46 -12.47
C ASP A 310 -2.32 2.58 -11.47
N VAL A 311 -1.61 2.02 -10.48
CA VAL A 311 -2.26 1.21 -9.44
C VAL A 311 -3.20 2.07 -8.60
N VAL A 312 -2.74 3.26 -8.15
CA VAL A 312 -3.58 4.20 -7.40
C VAL A 312 -4.80 4.61 -8.23
N SER A 313 -4.62 4.85 -9.53
CA SER A 313 -5.73 5.19 -10.45
C SER A 313 -6.78 4.08 -10.52
N LYS A 314 -6.37 2.82 -10.55
CA LYS A 314 -7.29 1.68 -10.52
C LYS A 314 -8.07 1.60 -9.21
N TRP A 315 -7.43 1.87 -8.08
CA TRP A 315 -8.07 1.80 -6.77
C TRP A 315 -9.03 2.96 -6.52
N THR A 316 -8.66 4.16 -6.97
CA THR A 316 -9.40 5.40 -6.67
C THR A 316 -10.30 5.88 -7.82
N GLY A 317 -10.07 5.41 -9.04
CA GLY A 317 -10.74 5.90 -10.24
C GLY A 317 -10.23 7.27 -10.75
N ILE A 318 -9.17 7.83 -10.16
CA ILE A 318 -8.60 9.13 -10.55
C ILE A 318 -7.57 8.93 -11.68
N PRO A 319 -7.64 9.67 -12.80
CA PRO A 319 -6.72 9.51 -13.92
C PRO A 319 -5.25 9.80 -13.56
N VAL A 320 -4.33 8.95 -14.03
CA VAL A 320 -2.86 9.03 -13.80
C VAL A 320 -2.29 10.40 -14.14
N SER A 321 -2.70 10.98 -15.28
CA SER A 321 -2.21 12.29 -15.73
C SER A 321 -2.45 13.41 -14.71
N LYS A 322 -3.50 13.30 -13.91
CA LYS A 322 -3.80 14.25 -12.84
C LYS A 322 -2.99 14.01 -11.57
N MET A 323 -2.49 12.79 -11.37
CA MET A 323 -1.70 12.42 -10.20
C MET A 323 -0.23 12.82 -10.34
N LEU A 324 0.33 12.64 -11.54
CA LEU A 324 1.74 12.92 -11.83
C LEU A 324 2.02 14.40 -12.12
N GLU A 325 0.99 15.22 -12.21
CA GLU A 325 1.17 16.66 -12.40
C GLU A 325 1.82 17.28 -11.15
N GLY A 326 3.00 17.85 -11.31
CA GLY A 326 3.75 18.45 -10.21
C GLY A 326 2.92 19.51 -9.46
N GLU A 327 2.83 19.42 -8.14
CA GLU A 327 2.04 20.34 -7.29
C GLU A 327 2.32 21.80 -7.57
N LYS A 328 3.58 22.13 -7.80
CA LYS A 328 3.98 23.52 -8.09
C LYS A 328 3.33 24.06 -9.35
N HIS A 329 3.29 23.31 -10.42
CA HIS A 329 2.63 23.69 -11.67
C HIS A 329 1.11 23.76 -11.53
N LYS A 330 0.56 22.83 -10.75
CA LYS A 330 -0.87 22.80 -10.42
C LYS A 330 -1.27 24.06 -9.66
N LEU A 331 -0.55 24.39 -8.59
CA LEU A 331 -0.84 25.57 -7.75
C LEU A 331 -0.70 26.91 -8.51
N LEU A 332 0.18 27.00 -9.50
CA LEU A 332 0.31 28.18 -10.35
C LEU A 332 -0.92 28.43 -11.24
N ARG A 333 -1.70 27.39 -11.56
CA ARG A 333 -2.90 27.48 -12.40
C ARG A 333 -4.20 27.49 -11.59
N LEU A 334 -4.12 27.48 -10.25
CA LEU A 334 -5.29 27.35 -9.36
C LEU A 334 -6.38 28.38 -9.67
N GLU A 335 -6.03 29.64 -9.77
CA GLU A 335 -6.99 30.73 -10.07
C GLU A 335 -7.66 30.51 -11.43
N ALA A 336 -6.88 30.21 -12.46
CA ALA A 336 -7.39 29.98 -13.80
C ALA A 336 -8.35 28.78 -13.86
N GLU A 337 -8.06 27.72 -13.11
CA GLU A 337 -8.91 26.53 -13.05
C GLU A 337 -10.21 26.80 -12.26
N LEU A 338 -10.13 27.51 -11.12
CA LEU A 338 -11.31 27.88 -10.34
C LEU A 338 -12.21 28.85 -11.14
N SER A 339 -11.62 29.82 -11.88
CA SER A 339 -12.35 30.79 -12.70
C SER A 339 -13.10 30.17 -13.88
N LYS A 340 -12.66 29.00 -14.39
CA LYS A 340 -13.41 28.27 -15.41
C LYS A 340 -14.78 27.81 -14.93
N ARG A 341 -14.89 27.51 -13.63
CA ARG A 341 -16.08 26.94 -13.03
C ARG A 341 -16.90 27.97 -12.27
N VAL A 342 -16.25 28.96 -11.65
CA VAL A 342 -16.90 30.05 -10.90
C VAL A 342 -16.57 31.38 -11.51
N ILE A 343 -17.54 31.95 -12.23
CA ILE A 343 -17.37 33.19 -12.98
C ILE A 343 -17.75 34.39 -12.11
N GLY A 344 -16.92 35.44 -12.13
CA GLY A 344 -17.23 36.72 -11.49
C GLY A 344 -17.03 36.76 -9.97
N GLN A 345 -16.20 35.87 -9.39
CA GLN A 345 -15.85 35.86 -7.98
C GLN A 345 -14.33 35.95 -7.78
N ASP A 346 -13.67 36.84 -8.50
CA ASP A 346 -12.21 36.91 -8.63
C ASP A 346 -11.53 37.16 -7.28
N GLU A 347 -12.05 38.05 -6.42
CA GLU A 347 -11.52 38.33 -5.07
C GLU A 347 -11.58 37.08 -4.16
N ALA A 348 -12.67 36.32 -4.26
CA ALA A 348 -12.82 35.10 -3.45
C ALA A 348 -11.87 33.99 -3.94
N ILE A 349 -11.68 33.86 -5.25
CA ILE A 349 -10.78 32.93 -5.88
C ILE A 349 -9.32 33.26 -5.50
N GLU A 350 -8.92 34.50 -5.57
CA GLU A 350 -7.59 35.00 -5.21
C GLU A 350 -7.30 34.72 -3.72
N ALA A 351 -8.23 35.08 -2.83
CA ALA A 351 -8.06 34.88 -1.39
C ALA A 351 -7.88 33.40 -1.01
N ILE A 352 -8.63 32.49 -1.66
CA ILE A 352 -8.47 31.04 -1.43
C ILE A 352 -7.15 30.55 -2.02
N SER A 353 -6.83 30.96 -3.24
CA SER A 353 -5.61 30.56 -3.93
C SER A 353 -4.35 30.94 -3.17
N ASP A 354 -4.33 32.14 -2.61
CA ASP A 354 -3.24 32.63 -1.75
C ASP A 354 -3.12 31.87 -0.44
N ALA A 355 -4.25 31.50 0.18
CA ALA A 355 -4.22 30.70 1.40
C ALA A 355 -3.67 29.28 1.13
N VAL A 356 -4.11 28.64 0.02
CA VAL A 356 -3.62 27.33 -0.39
C VAL A 356 -2.13 27.39 -0.71
N ARG A 357 -1.66 28.38 -1.46
CA ARG A 357 -0.24 28.56 -1.78
C ARG A 357 0.61 28.78 -0.54
N ARG A 358 0.17 29.62 0.41
CA ARG A 358 0.89 29.83 1.68
C ARG A 358 1.02 28.57 2.50
N SER A 359 -0.04 27.79 2.59
CA SER A 359 0.00 26.51 3.31
C SER A 359 0.98 25.51 2.65
N ARG A 360 0.96 25.41 1.33
CA ARG A 360 1.82 24.48 0.56
C ARG A 360 3.26 24.95 0.38
N SER A 361 3.57 26.21 0.70
CA SER A 361 4.96 26.71 0.68
C SER A 361 5.79 26.33 1.90
N GLY A 362 5.24 25.55 2.83
CA GLY A 362 5.94 25.16 4.06
C GLY A 362 6.09 26.26 5.12
N LEU A 363 5.43 27.41 4.91
CA LEU A 363 5.48 28.54 5.85
C LEU A 363 4.47 28.40 6.98
N GLN A 364 3.60 27.41 6.92
CA GLN A 364 2.57 27.16 7.92
C GLN A 364 2.79 25.80 8.59
N ASP A 365 2.46 25.72 9.88
CA ASP A 365 2.48 24.48 10.65
C ASP A 365 1.52 23.44 10.02
N GLU A 366 2.02 22.26 9.70
CA GLU A 366 1.24 21.17 9.07
C GLU A 366 0.02 20.73 9.90
N LYS A 367 0.05 20.96 11.21
CA LYS A 367 -1.07 20.65 12.12
C LYS A 367 -2.20 21.68 12.07
N LYS A 368 -2.01 22.79 11.36
CA LYS A 368 -3.04 23.83 11.21
C LYS A 368 -3.82 23.67 9.91
N PRO A 369 -5.14 23.98 9.92
CA PRO A 369 -5.93 23.96 8.69
C PRO A 369 -5.39 24.96 7.66
N ILE A 370 -5.48 24.63 6.38
CA ILE A 370 -5.05 25.47 5.25
C ILE A 370 -5.65 26.87 5.34
N GLY A 371 -6.91 26.97 5.79
CA GLY A 371 -7.60 28.22 6.02
C GLY A 371 -9.02 27.98 6.51
N SER A 372 -9.60 28.99 7.15
CA SER A 372 -11.01 29.04 7.52
C SER A 372 -11.65 30.21 6.79
N PHE A 373 -12.69 29.96 5.99
CA PHE A 373 -13.33 30.93 5.13
C PHE A 373 -14.82 31.04 5.44
N ILE A 374 -15.35 32.26 5.39
CA ILE A 374 -16.77 32.53 5.43
C ILE A 374 -17.18 33.20 4.13
N PHE A 375 -17.98 32.52 3.32
CA PHE A 375 -18.53 33.07 2.08
C PHE A 375 -19.86 33.78 2.35
N LEU A 376 -19.86 35.09 2.23
CA LEU A 376 -21.04 35.93 2.40
C LEU A 376 -21.59 36.35 1.04
N GLY A 377 -22.88 36.18 0.84
CA GLY A 377 -23.53 36.55 -0.43
C GLY A 377 -24.93 35.98 -0.54
N THR A 378 -25.70 36.48 -1.51
CA THR A 378 -27.07 36.02 -1.80
C THR A 378 -27.09 34.58 -2.32
N THR A 379 -28.29 33.98 -2.37
CA THR A 379 -28.44 32.63 -2.91
C THR A 379 -28.13 32.60 -4.39
N GLY A 380 -27.43 31.56 -4.88
CA GLY A 380 -27.12 31.37 -6.29
C GLY A 380 -25.83 32.04 -6.80
N VAL A 381 -25.06 32.76 -5.98
CA VAL A 381 -23.82 33.46 -6.39
C VAL A 381 -22.57 32.55 -6.46
N GLY A 382 -22.71 31.23 -6.26
CA GLY A 382 -21.61 30.29 -6.45
C GLY A 382 -20.83 29.88 -5.17
N LYS A 383 -21.28 30.23 -3.95
CA LYS A 383 -20.58 29.89 -2.71
C LYS A 383 -20.23 28.41 -2.56
N THR A 384 -21.22 27.55 -2.75
CA THR A 384 -21.02 26.09 -2.67
C THR A 384 -20.24 25.56 -3.87
N GLU A 385 -20.46 26.17 -5.05
CA GLU A 385 -19.74 25.78 -6.28
C GLU A 385 -18.24 26.06 -6.19
N LEU A 386 -17.85 27.16 -5.52
CA LEU A 386 -16.45 27.48 -5.27
C LEU A 386 -15.79 26.43 -4.36
N ALA A 387 -16.48 25.95 -3.32
CA ALA A 387 -15.98 24.88 -2.47
C ALA A 387 -15.83 23.55 -3.23
N LYS A 388 -16.81 23.21 -4.08
CA LYS A 388 -16.75 22.03 -4.96
C LYS A 388 -15.62 22.12 -5.98
N ALA A 389 -15.45 23.28 -6.62
CA ALA A 389 -14.36 23.52 -7.56
C ALA A 389 -12.98 23.37 -6.88
N LEU A 390 -12.85 23.86 -5.65
CA LEU A 390 -11.63 23.70 -4.84
C LEU A 390 -11.37 22.24 -4.50
N SER A 391 -12.39 21.48 -4.09
CA SER A 391 -12.27 20.05 -3.82
C SER A 391 -11.82 19.29 -5.07
N THR A 392 -12.47 19.52 -6.20
CA THR A 392 -12.07 18.93 -7.49
C THR A 392 -10.64 19.26 -7.86
N PHE A 393 -10.20 20.47 -7.59
CA PHE A 393 -8.83 20.90 -7.90
C PHE A 393 -7.80 20.23 -6.98
N LEU A 394 -8.04 20.19 -5.67
CA LEU A 394 -7.10 19.66 -4.68
C LEU A 394 -7.03 18.14 -4.70
N PHE A 395 -8.18 17.48 -4.79
CA PHE A 395 -8.32 16.03 -4.60
C PHE A 395 -8.73 15.27 -5.86
N ASN A 396 -8.95 15.99 -6.99
CA ASN A 396 -9.46 15.45 -8.25
C ASN A 396 -10.86 14.79 -8.15
N ASP A 397 -11.56 15.00 -7.04
CA ASP A 397 -12.91 14.52 -6.79
C ASP A 397 -13.79 15.65 -6.19
N GLU A 398 -14.97 15.83 -6.76
CA GLU A 398 -15.96 16.79 -6.25
C GLU A 398 -16.56 16.36 -4.91
N ASN A 399 -16.60 15.04 -4.66
CA ASN A 399 -17.16 14.45 -3.47
C ASN A 399 -16.15 14.33 -2.30
N ALA A 400 -14.87 14.58 -2.54
CA ALA A 400 -13.84 14.65 -1.49
C ALA A 400 -14.03 15.90 -0.61
N MET A 401 -15.28 16.15 -0.18
CA MET A 401 -15.71 17.25 0.64
C MET A 401 -16.83 16.81 1.58
N THR A 402 -16.60 16.92 2.88
CA THR A 402 -17.67 16.70 3.87
C THR A 402 -18.57 17.90 3.92
N ARG A 403 -19.81 17.73 3.43
CA ARG A 403 -20.83 18.78 3.45
C ARG A 403 -21.83 18.53 4.56
N ILE A 404 -22.02 19.54 5.42
CA ILE A 404 -23.04 19.53 6.49
C ILE A 404 -23.98 20.70 6.26
N ASP A 405 -25.28 20.40 6.15
CA ASP A 405 -26.32 21.40 6.07
C ASP A 405 -26.90 21.66 7.47
N MET A 406 -26.56 22.81 8.06
CA MET A 406 -26.97 23.15 9.41
C MET A 406 -28.47 23.35 9.55
N SER A 407 -29.23 23.45 8.45
CA SER A 407 -30.71 23.51 8.51
C SER A 407 -31.33 22.19 9.01
N GLU A 408 -30.61 21.06 8.80
CA GLU A 408 -31.04 19.74 9.28
C GLU A 408 -30.76 19.53 10.78
N TYR A 409 -30.01 20.42 11.42
CA TYR A 409 -29.52 20.30 12.80
C TYR A 409 -30.06 21.37 13.74
N GLN A 410 -31.26 21.89 13.49
CA GLN A 410 -31.87 22.96 14.32
C GLN A 410 -32.40 22.48 15.67
N GLU A 411 -32.63 21.18 15.85
CA GLU A 411 -33.14 20.60 17.10
C GLU A 411 -32.01 20.36 18.12
N LYS A 412 -32.34 20.51 19.42
CA LYS A 412 -31.38 20.32 20.53
C LYS A 412 -30.67 18.96 20.54
N HIS A 413 -31.29 17.91 20.04
CA HIS A 413 -30.72 16.57 19.95
C HIS A 413 -29.88 16.34 18.65
N ALA A 414 -29.89 17.27 17.73
CA ALA A 414 -29.16 17.14 16.48
C ALA A 414 -27.65 17.26 16.66
N VAL A 415 -27.16 17.93 17.72
CA VAL A 415 -25.72 18.03 18.02
C VAL A 415 -25.12 16.67 18.33
N SER A 416 -25.84 15.77 18.99
CA SER A 416 -25.38 14.41 19.26
C SER A 416 -25.25 13.56 17.97
N ARG A 417 -26.02 13.86 16.94
CA ARG A 417 -25.87 13.22 15.61
C ARG A 417 -24.60 13.68 14.87
N LEU A 418 -24.14 14.91 15.13
CA LEU A 418 -22.91 15.44 14.53
C LEU A 418 -21.66 14.91 15.23
N VAL A 419 -21.64 14.97 16.57
CA VAL A 419 -20.43 14.72 17.38
C VAL A 419 -20.40 13.32 17.97
N GLY A 420 -21.54 12.62 17.98
CA GLY A 420 -21.75 11.35 18.67
C GLY A 420 -22.49 11.51 20.01
N ALA A 421 -23.04 10.41 20.53
CA ALA A 421 -23.72 10.40 21.79
C ALA A 421 -22.72 10.46 22.97
N PRO A 422 -23.09 11.12 24.11
CA PRO A 422 -22.23 11.09 25.29
C PRO A 422 -22.12 9.68 25.89
N PRO A 423 -21.05 9.39 26.65
CA PRO A 423 -20.87 8.11 27.31
C PRO A 423 -22.09 7.69 28.13
N GLY A 424 -22.59 6.46 27.87
CA GLY A 424 -23.74 5.89 28.56
C GLY A 424 -25.07 6.06 27.85
N TYR A 425 -25.14 6.71 26.72
CA TYR A 425 -26.33 6.78 25.85
C TYR A 425 -26.28 5.78 24.70
N VAL A 426 -27.46 5.36 24.24
CA VAL A 426 -27.59 4.48 23.07
C VAL A 426 -27.00 5.18 21.83
N GLY A 427 -26.12 4.50 21.08
CA GLY A 427 -25.43 5.06 19.92
C GLY A 427 -24.05 5.69 20.22
N TYR A 428 -23.51 5.55 21.44
CA TYR A 428 -22.16 6.02 21.78
C TYR A 428 -21.07 5.34 20.95
N GLU A 429 -21.26 4.09 20.59
CA GLU A 429 -20.31 3.29 19.79
C GLU A 429 -20.36 3.60 18.29
N GLU A 430 -21.41 4.27 17.80
CA GLU A 430 -21.61 4.54 16.36
C GLU A 430 -20.88 5.81 15.86
N GLY A 431 -20.33 6.64 16.78
CA GLY A 431 -19.72 7.93 16.43
C GLY A 431 -20.72 8.96 15.89
N GLY A 432 -20.27 10.18 15.58
CA GLY A 432 -21.09 11.22 14.97
C GLY A 432 -20.84 11.32 13.47
N GLN A 433 -21.82 11.83 12.72
CA GLN A 433 -21.68 11.98 11.25
C GLN A 433 -20.45 12.81 10.85
N LEU A 434 -20.16 13.88 11.58
CA LEU A 434 -18.99 14.72 11.33
C LEU A 434 -17.70 14.00 11.74
N THR A 435 -17.69 13.39 12.94
CA THR A 435 -16.51 12.71 13.45
C THR A 435 -16.12 11.52 12.60
N GLU A 436 -17.10 10.74 12.13
CA GLU A 436 -16.84 9.63 11.21
C GLU A 436 -16.42 10.09 9.80
N ALA A 437 -17.04 11.16 9.28
CA ALA A 437 -16.67 11.70 7.98
C ALA A 437 -15.27 12.33 7.96
N VAL A 438 -14.78 12.84 9.09
CA VAL A 438 -13.41 13.39 9.22
C VAL A 438 -12.39 12.30 9.52
N ARG A 439 -12.83 11.19 10.14
CA ARG A 439 -11.97 10.04 10.46
C ARG A 439 -11.66 9.19 9.22
N ARG A 440 -12.61 9.07 8.29
CA ARG A 440 -12.45 8.36 7.02
C ARG A 440 -11.72 9.24 5.99
#